data_13f2d1aabd0627a8d0e3e71c3672c93f
#
_entry.id   13f2d1aabd0627a8d0e3e71c3672c93f
#
_cell.length_a   1.000
_cell.length_b   1.000
_cell.length_c   1.000
_cell.angle_alpha   90.00
_cell.angle_beta   90.00
_cell.angle_gamma   90.00
#
_symmetry.space_group_name_H-M   'P 1'
#
loop_
_entity.id
_entity.type
_entity.pdbx_description
1 polymer ?
#
loop_
_entity_poly.entity_id
_entity_poly.type
_entity_poly.pdbx_seq_one_letter_code
_entity_poly.pdbx_strand_id
1 'polypeptide(L)'
;MARAAVKMPDDFLERIAKLNSHFDDIVPRVLEKGAEPVIQKAKSNLAARIGQGTKEPSQSTGELLASLETTKAVQDAKGDWNLRVGVPTTKDSKGVSNALKAAVLEYGKSGQPPRPWLKPTKSATRKACADAMERALDKEIEKL
;
A
#
# COMPACT_ATOMS: atom_id res chain seq x y z
N MET A 1 -4.81 -3.13 51.57
CA MET A 1 -4.84 -2.62 50.19
C MET A 1 -6.11 -3.12 49.49
N ALA A 2 -6.95 -2.20 49.01
CA ALA A 2 -8.11 -2.59 48.23
C ALA A 2 -7.69 -3.05 46.84
N ARG A 3 -8.21 -4.18 46.38
CA ARG A 3 -7.99 -4.69 45.02
C ARG A 3 -9.33 -4.72 44.30
N ALA A 4 -9.35 -4.14 43.09
CA ALA A 4 -10.48 -4.27 42.18
C ALA A 4 -10.17 -5.36 41.16
N ALA A 5 -11.07 -6.33 41.01
CA ALA A 5 -11.00 -7.34 39.97
C ALA A 5 -12.17 -7.14 39.02
N VAL A 6 -11.88 -7.03 37.73
CA VAL A 6 -12.89 -6.96 36.67
C VAL A 6 -12.90 -8.27 35.92
N LYS A 7 -14.07 -8.95 35.94
CA LYS A 7 -14.27 -10.17 35.14
C LYS A 7 -14.84 -9.77 33.77
N MET A 8 -14.13 -10.16 32.71
CA MET A 8 -14.61 -10.00 31.35
C MET A 8 -15.71 -11.03 31.03
N PRO A 9 -16.73 -10.66 30.24
CA PRO A 9 -17.72 -11.61 29.75
C PRO A 9 -17.07 -12.78 28.98
N ASP A 10 -17.55 -14.00 29.22
CA ASP A 10 -16.97 -15.20 28.59
C ASP A 10 -17.08 -15.17 27.04
N ASP A 11 -18.19 -14.67 26.50
CA ASP A 11 -18.40 -14.50 25.07
C ASP A 11 -17.40 -13.49 24.45
N PHE A 12 -17.06 -12.44 25.17
CA PHE A 12 -16.03 -11.49 24.74
C PHE A 12 -14.66 -12.15 24.70
N LEU A 13 -14.30 -12.90 25.73
CA LEU A 13 -13.00 -13.65 25.79
C LEU A 13 -12.91 -14.68 24.68
N GLU A 14 -14.01 -15.37 24.37
CA GLU A 14 -14.08 -16.34 23.29
C GLU A 14 -13.84 -15.66 21.93
N ARG A 15 -14.45 -14.49 21.68
CA ARG A 15 -14.22 -13.73 20.45
C ARG A 15 -12.79 -13.25 20.31
N ILE A 16 -12.18 -12.79 21.39
CA ILE A 16 -10.74 -12.42 21.39
C ILE A 16 -9.87 -13.64 21.06
N ALA A 17 -10.15 -14.79 21.65
CA ALA A 17 -9.41 -16.03 21.35
C ALA A 17 -9.56 -16.44 19.88
N LYS A 18 -10.75 -16.36 19.32
CA LYS A 18 -11.00 -16.61 17.90
C LYS A 18 -10.26 -15.64 17.00
N LEU A 19 -10.28 -14.35 17.33
CA LEU A 19 -9.53 -13.33 16.58
C LEU A 19 -8.04 -13.66 16.57
N ASN A 20 -7.48 -13.99 17.73
CA ASN A 20 -6.07 -14.36 17.86
C ASN A 20 -5.70 -15.61 17.05
N SER A 21 -6.55 -16.64 17.06
CA SER A 21 -6.30 -17.89 16.31
C SER A 21 -6.38 -17.72 14.80
N HIS A 22 -7.10 -16.70 14.30
CA HIS A 22 -7.25 -16.40 12.86
C HIS A 22 -6.46 -15.16 12.42
N PHE A 23 -5.62 -14.63 13.30
CA PHE A 23 -4.89 -13.38 13.05
C PHE A 23 -4.09 -13.42 11.74
N ASP A 24 -3.35 -14.51 11.53
CA ASP A 24 -2.51 -14.65 10.33
C ASP A 24 -3.31 -14.82 9.03
N ASP A 25 -4.58 -15.18 9.12
CA ASP A 25 -5.49 -15.22 7.97
C ASP A 25 -6.17 -13.87 7.72
N ILE A 26 -6.48 -13.15 8.79
CA ILE A 26 -7.22 -11.88 8.75
C ILE A 26 -6.33 -10.72 8.29
N VAL A 27 -5.12 -10.60 8.83
CA VAL A 27 -4.24 -9.44 8.58
C VAL A 27 -3.91 -9.26 7.10
N PRO A 28 -3.54 -10.32 6.33
CA PRO A 28 -3.32 -10.15 4.90
C PRO A 28 -4.52 -9.55 4.16
N ARG A 29 -5.73 -10.00 4.46
CA ARG A 29 -6.96 -9.48 3.83
C ARG A 29 -7.22 -8.02 4.18
N VAL A 30 -6.97 -7.64 5.42
CA VAL A 30 -7.10 -6.24 5.88
C VAL A 30 -6.10 -5.34 5.17
N LEU A 31 -4.84 -5.77 5.05
CA LEU A 31 -3.79 -5.04 4.34
C LEU A 31 -4.13 -4.87 2.85
N GLU A 32 -4.63 -5.91 2.20
CA GLU A 32 -5.04 -5.85 0.79
C GLU A 32 -6.15 -4.81 0.57
N LYS A 33 -7.13 -4.75 1.46
CA LYS A 33 -8.19 -3.74 1.41
C LYS A 33 -7.65 -2.32 1.63
N GLY A 34 -6.70 -2.16 2.54
CA GLY A 34 -6.03 -0.88 2.76
C GLY A 34 -5.21 -0.42 1.56
N ALA A 35 -4.65 -1.34 0.80
CA ALA A 35 -3.86 -1.04 -0.39
C ALA A 35 -4.70 -0.55 -1.59
N GLU A 36 -5.97 -0.91 -1.68
CA GLU A 36 -6.84 -0.54 -2.80
C GLU A 36 -6.88 0.97 -3.09
N PRO A 37 -7.20 1.85 -2.12
CA PRO A 37 -7.19 3.29 -2.38
C PRO A 37 -5.79 3.82 -2.68
N VAL A 38 -4.75 3.22 -2.11
CA VAL A 38 -3.36 3.63 -2.34
C VAL A 38 -2.94 3.35 -3.78
N ILE A 39 -3.18 2.13 -4.28
CA ILE A 39 -2.81 1.78 -5.67
C ILE A 39 -3.59 2.60 -6.69
N GLN A 40 -4.86 2.87 -6.47
CA GLN A 40 -5.67 3.70 -7.34
C GLN A 40 -5.14 5.13 -7.43
N LYS A 41 -4.82 5.75 -6.29
CA LYS A 41 -4.26 7.10 -6.24
C LYS A 41 -2.85 7.16 -6.83
N ALA A 42 -2.04 6.15 -6.57
CA ALA A 42 -0.70 6.03 -7.14
C ALA A 42 -0.75 5.97 -8.66
N LYS A 43 -1.63 5.18 -9.23
CA LYS A 43 -1.84 5.10 -10.69
C LYS A 43 -2.25 6.45 -11.28
N SER A 44 -3.20 7.13 -10.64
CA SER A 44 -3.67 8.44 -11.06
C SER A 44 -2.55 9.48 -11.02
N ASN A 45 -1.80 9.54 -9.92
CA ASN A 45 -0.72 10.49 -9.75
C ASN A 45 0.45 10.20 -10.70
N LEU A 46 0.82 8.95 -10.88
CA LEU A 46 1.89 8.56 -11.81
C LEU A 46 1.50 8.90 -13.25
N ALA A 47 0.30 8.57 -13.67
CA ALA A 47 -0.22 8.91 -15.01
C ALA A 47 -0.19 10.41 -15.28
N ALA A 48 -0.53 11.22 -14.27
CA ALA A 48 -0.50 12.67 -14.38
C ALA A 48 0.92 13.24 -14.50
N ARG A 49 1.95 12.51 -14.06
CA ARG A 49 3.35 12.97 -14.11
C ARG A 49 4.10 12.50 -15.35
N ILE A 50 3.69 11.40 -15.96
CA ILE A 50 4.33 10.89 -17.18
C ILE A 50 4.13 11.90 -18.31
N GLY A 51 5.22 12.36 -18.92
CA GLY A 51 5.20 13.30 -20.03
C GLY A 51 4.96 14.76 -19.67
N GLN A 52 4.78 15.10 -18.40
CA GLN A 52 4.59 16.51 -18.00
C GLN A 52 5.91 17.27 -17.97
N GLY A 53 5.88 18.55 -18.41
CA GLY A 53 7.02 19.45 -18.31
C GLY A 53 8.23 19.03 -19.13
N THR A 54 8.06 18.17 -20.10
CA THR A 54 9.15 17.75 -21.01
C THR A 54 9.30 18.74 -22.16
N LYS A 55 10.54 19.03 -22.55
CA LYS A 55 10.85 19.86 -23.71
C LYS A 55 10.50 19.18 -25.03
N GLU A 56 10.51 17.85 -25.02
CA GLU A 56 10.19 17.01 -26.18
C GLU A 56 8.94 16.17 -25.86
N PRO A 57 8.24 15.68 -26.91
CA PRO A 57 7.09 14.79 -26.71
C PRO A 57 7.46 13.56 -25.90
N SER A 58 6.56 13.12 -25.03
CA SER A 58 6.77 11.91 -24.25
C SER A 58 6.84 10.68 -25.17
N GLN A 59 7.82 9.83 -24.94
CA GLN A 59 7.98 8.53 -25.60
C GLN A 59 7.48 7.38 -24.73
N SER A 60 6.59 7.66 -23.79
CA SER A 60 6.03 6.65 -22.89
C SER A 60 5.29 5.57 -23.68
N THR A 61 5.58 4.31 -23.39
CA THR A 61 4.88 3.14 -23.94
C THR A 61 3.73 2.66 -23.05
N GLY A 62 3.53 3.28 -21.89
CA GLY A 62 2.58 2.82 -20.87
C GLY A 62 3.10 1.69 -19.97
N GLU A 63 4.28 1.17 -20.23
CA GLU A 63 4.86 0.05 -19.47
C GLU A 63 5.15 0.42 -18.01
N LEU A 64 5.62 1.66 -17.76
CA LEU A 64 5.86 2.13 -16.40
C LEU A 64 4.55 2.15 -15.57
N LEU A 65 3.48 2.72 -16.11
CA LEU A 65 2.19 2.78 -15.44
C LEU A 65 1.60 1.39 -15.23
N ALA A 66 1.71 0.53 -16.24
CA ALA A 66 1.24 -0.86 -16.16
C ALA A 66 2.02 -1.71 -15.16
N SER A 67 3.27 -1.34 -14.85
CA SER A 67 4.13 -2.07 -13.90
C SER A 67 3.81 -1.76 -12.44
N LEU A 68 3.06 -0.70 -12.15
CA LEU A 68 2.66 -0.35 -10.80
C LEU A 68 1.79 -1.45 -10.21
N GLU A 69 2.21 -2.00 -9.07
CA GLU A 69 1.57 -3.17 -8.47
C GLU A 69 1.52 -3.11 -6.96
N THR A 70 0.68 -3.95 -6.40
CA THR A 70 0.61 -4.25 -4.97
C THR A 70 1.22 -5.64 -4.74
N THR A 71 2.18 -5.75 -3.83
CA THR A 71 2.75 -7.04 -3.45
C THR A 71 1.77 -7.84 -2.59
N LYS A 72 2.03 -9.13 -2.45
CA LYS A 72 1.33 -9.93 -1.43
C LYS A 72 1.75 -9.50 -0.03
N ALA A 73 0.85 -9.64 0.93
CA ALA A 73 1.19 -9.45 2.33
C ALA A 73 2.15 -10.55 2.79
N VAL A 74 3.22 -10.17 3.44
CA VAL A 74 4.24 -11.09 3.95
C VAL A 74 4.65 -10.70 5.37
N GLN A 75 5.09 -11.69 6.16
CA GLN A 75 5.71 -11.44 7.46
C GLN A 75 7.20 -11.23 7.29
N ASP A 76 7.75 -10.25 8.00
CA ASP A 76 9.18 -10.06 8.09
C ASP A 76 9.82 -10.96 9.17
N ALA A 77 11.14 -10.82 9.36
CA ALA A 77 11.87 -11.61 10.36
C ALA A 77 11.43 -11.37 11.81
N LYS A 78 10.76 -10.24 12.08
CA LYS A 78 10.22 -9.89 13.39
C LYS A 78 8.79 -10.38 13.61
N GLY A 79 8.17 -10.96 12.58
CA GLY A 79 6.78 -11.39 12.60
C GLY A 79 5.77 -10.30 12.24
N ASP A 80 6.23 -9.12 11.84
CA ASP A 80 5.36 -8.03 11.41
C ASP A 80 4.86 -8.25 9.98
N TRP A 81 3.56 -8.09 9.79
CA TRP A 81 2.94 -8.16 8.48
C TRP A 81 3.14 -6.85 7.70
N ASN A 82 3.53 -6.96 6.45
CA ASN A 82 3.66 -5.82 5.56
C ASN A 82 3.17 -6.13 4.14
N LEU A 83 2.77 -5.07 3.45
CA LEU A 83 2.37 -5.10 2.06
C LEU A 83 2.88 -3.82 1.40
N ARG A 84 3.39 -3.92 0.18
CA ARG A 84 3.98 -2.80 -0.55
C ARG A 84 3.19 -2.48 -1.80
N VAL A 85 3.05 -1.19 -2.06
CA VAL A 85 2.55 -0.66 -3.32
C VAL A 85 3.70 0.09 -3.99
N GLY A 86 4.02 -0.26 -5.22
CA GLY A 86 5.14 0.37 -5.89
C GLY A 86 5.41 -0.20 -7.28
N VAL A 87 6.55 0.20 -7.81
CA VAL A 87 7.02 -0.20 -9.13
C VAL A 87 8.14 -1.22 -8.97
N PRO A 88 8.02 -2.41 -9.58
CA PRO A 88 9.06 -3.43 -9.51
C PRO A 88 10.29 -3.06 -10.35
N THR A 89 11.36 -3.82 -10.16
CA THR A 89 12.63 -3.65 -10.92
C THR A 89 12.57 -4.25 -12.32
N THR A 90 11.40 -4.69 -12.77
CA THR A 90 11.21 -5.21 -14.14
C THR A 90 11.66 -4.19 -15.19
N LYS A 91 12.19 -4.67 -16.29
CA LYS A 91 12.68 -3.83 -17.39
C LYS A 91 11.58 -3.66 -18.43
N ASP A 92 11.57 -2.48 -19.06
CA ASP A 92 10.71 -2.23 -20.21
C ASP A 92 11.25 -2.89 -21.48
N SER A 93 10.55 -2.70 -22.62
CA SER A 93 10.95 -3.23 -23.93
C SER A 93 12.31 -2.72 -24.42
N LYS A 94 12.79 -1.60 -23.86
CA LYS A 94 14.10 -0.99 -24.18
C LYS A 94 15.20 -1.40 -23.19
N GLY A 95 14.90 -2.29 -22.23
CA GLY A 95 15.83 -2.77 -21.23
C GLY A 95 16.07 -1.82 -20.05
N VAL A 96 15.23 -0.80 -19.86
CA VAL A 96 15.32 0.17 -18.76
C VAL A 96 14.43 -0.26 -17.61
N SER A 97 14.97 -0.22 -16.38
CA SER A 97 14.21 -0.55 -15.17
C SER A 97 13.04 0.40 -14.95
N ASN A 98 11.85 -0.15 -14.76
CA ASN A 98 10.65 0.62 -14.39
C ASN A 98 10.82 1.31 -13.04
N ALA A 99 11.43 0.65 -12.06
CA ALA A 99 11.73 1.25 -10.76
C ALA A 99 12.65 2.47 -10.89
N LEU A 100 13.66 2.40 -11.78
CA LEU A 100 14.53 3.54 -12.05
C LEU A 100 13.77 4.72 -12.65
N LYS A 101 12.90 4.47 -13.63
CA LYS A 101 12.05 5.52 -14.22
C LYS A 101 11.14 6.16 -13.19
N ALA A 102 10.53 5.37 -12.33
CA ALA A 102 9.68 5.86 -11.25
C ALA A 102 10.47 6.73 -10.25
N ALA A 103 11.68 6.32 -9.90
CA ALA A 103 12.56 7.08 -9.01
C ALA A 103 13.00 8.41 -9.64
N VAL A 104 13.31 8.42 -10.93
CA VAL A 104 13.66 9.65 -11.66
C VAL A 104 12.49 10.64 -11.68
N LEU A 105 11.26 10.17 -11.83
CA LEU A 105 10.08 11.04 -11.71
C LEU A 105 9.95 11.61 -10.30
N GLU A 106 10.07 10.78 -9.28
CA GLU A 106 9.91 11.19 -7.88
C GLU A 106 10.99 12.20 -7.43
N TYR A 107 12.24 11.90 -7.70
CA TYR A 107 13.40 12.62 -7.16
C TYR A 107 14.11 13.51 -8.16
N GLY A 108 13.82 13.37 -9.44
CA GLY A 108 14.53 14.08 -10.51
C GLY A 108 15.91 13.50 -10.81
N LYS A 109 16.57 14.09 -11.80
CA LYS A 109 17.96 13.82 -12.18
C LYS A 109 18.60 15.09 -12.74
N SER A 110 19.89 15.03 -13.07
CA SER A 110 20.58 16.13 -13.73
C SER A 110 19.84 16.54 -15.02
N GLY A 111 19.47 17.82 -15.12
CA GLY A 111 18.70 18.35 -16.25
C GLY A 111 17.21 18.07 -16.23
N GLN A 112 16.71 17.36 -15.23
CA GLN A 112 15.28 17.07 -15.08
C GLN A 112 14.83 17.30 -13.65
N PRO A 113 13.94 18.30 -13.39
CA PRO A 113 13.43 18.54 -12.06
C PRO A 113 12.52 17.40 -11.59
N PRO A 114 12.37 17.21 -10.25
CA PRO A 114 11.44 16.24 -9.68
C PRO A 114 10.00 16.51 -10.13
N ARG A 115 9.27 15.43 -10.39
CA ARG A 115 7.82 15.43 -10.60
C ARG A 115 7.21 14.38 -9.69
N PRO A 116 7.08 14.68 -8.36
CA PRO A 116 6.68 13.70 -7.36
C PRO A 116 5.30 13.10 -7.65
N TRP A 117 5.21 11.80 -7.51
CA TRP A 117 3.96 11.05 -7.61
C TRP A 117 3.69 10.20 -6.36
N LEU A 118 4.76 9.74 -5.71
CA LEU A 118 4.65 8.85 -4.54
C LEU A 118 4.36 9.62 -3.25
N LYS A 119 5.08 10.72 -3.00
CA LYS A 119 4.87 11.56 -1.82
C LYS A 119 3.44 12.13 -1.75
N PRO A 120 2.88 12.70 -2.85
CA PRO A 120 1.48 13.10 -2.85
C PRO A 120 0.50 11.94 -2.64
N THR A 121 0.81 10.75 -3.16
CA THR A 121 0.02 9.54 -2.93
C THR A 121 -0.06 9.21 -1.45
N LYS A 122 1.07 9.16 -0.77
CA LYS A 122 1.14 8.89 0.67
C LYS A 122 0.26 9.86 1.47
N SER A 123 0.41 11.15 1.21
CA SER A 123 -0.34 12.20 1.92
C SER A 123 -1.85 12.11 1.67
N ALA A 124 -2.24 11.89 0.41
CA ALA A 124 -3.65 11.87 -0.01
C ALA A 124 -4.40 10.61 0.45
N THR A 125 -3.71 9.48 0.61
CA THR A 125 -4.35 8.18 0.86
C THR A 125 -4.23 7.68 2.30
N ARG A 126 -3.48 8.36 3.15
CA ARG A 126 -3.22 7.91 4.52
C ARG A 126 -4.51 7.62 5.29
N LYS A 127 -5.45 8.55 5.27
CA LYS A 127 -6.74 8.39 5.93
C LYS A 127 -7.60 7.32 5.26
N ALA A 128 -7.71 7.35 3.94
CA ALA A 128 -8.50 6.38 3.18
C ALA A 128 -8.01 4.95 3.38
N CYS A 129 -6.69 4.76 3.44
CA CYS A 129 -6.07 3.47 3.74
C CYS A 129 -6.45 2.99 5.14
N ALA A 130 -6.29 3.83 6.16
CA ALA A 130 -6.64 3.49 7.53
C ALA A 130 -8.13 3.16 7.68
N ASP A 131 -9.01 3.97 7.08
CA ASP A 131 -10.46 3.74 7.11
C ASP A 131 -10.85 2.44 6.40
N ALA A 132 -10.21 2.12 5.28
CA ALA A 132 -10.44 0.87 4.55
C ALA A 132 -10.00 -0.35 5.36
N MET A 133 -8.86 -0.28 6.04
CA MET A 133 -8.38 -1.34 6.91
C MET A 133 -9.30 -1.53 8.13
N GLU A 134 -9.75 -0.45 8.74
CA GLU A 134 -10.69 -0.50 9.87
C GLU A 134 -12.00 -1.18 9.48
N ARG A 135 -12.62 -0.77 8.35
CA ARG A 135 -13.83 -1.43 7.84
C ARG A 135 -13.63 -2.90 7.51
N ALA A 136 -12.49 -3.25 6.93
CA ALA A 136 -12.16 -4.63 6.63
C ALA A 136 -11.99 -5.47 7.89
N LEU A 137 -11.32 -4.93 8.89
CA LEU A 137 -11.16 -5.58 10.18
C LEU A 137 -12.50 -5.79 10.90
N ASP A 138 -13.37 -4.78 10.91
CA ASP A 138 -14.70 -4.89 11.51
C ASP A 138 -15.51 -6.03 10.86
N LYS A 139 -15.47 -6.15 9.53
CA LYS A 139 -16.12 -7.24 8.82
C LYS A 139 -15.57 -8.62 9.18
N GLU A 140 -14.26 -8.73 9.36
CA GLU A 140 -13.63 -9.98 9.78
C GLU A 140 -14.02 -10.35 11.21
N ILE A 141 -14.10 -9.37 12.11
CA ILE A 141 -14.55 -9.57 13.49
C ILE A 141 -16.01 -10.02 13.55
N GLU A 142 -16.88 -9.48 12.71
CA GLU A 142 -18.30 -9.88 12.63
C GLU A 142 -18.47 -11.35 12.23
N LYS A 143 -17.54 -11.92 11.49
CA LYS A 143 -17.56 -13.32 11.05
C LYS A 143 -17.12 -14.33 12.12
N LEU A 144 -16.56 -13.85 13.21
CA LEU A 144 -16.00 -14.71 14.27
C LEU A 144 -17.09 -15.33 15.18
#